data_830b87f1d0480f07ca8b64003cb1be8a
#
_entry.id   830b87f1d0480f07ca8b64003cb1be8a
#
_cell.length_a   1.000
_cell.length_b   1.000
_cell.length_c   1.000
_cell.angle_alpha   90.00
_cell.angle_beta   90.00
_cell.angle_gamma   90.00
#
_symmetry.space_group_name_H-M   'P 1'
#
loop_
_entity.id
_entity.type
_entity.pdbx_description
1 polymer ?
#
loop_
_entity_poly.entity_id
_entity_poly.type
_entity_poly.pdbx_seq_one_letter_code
_entity_poly.pdbx_strand_id
1 'polypeptide(L)'
;MRVPLKLRFYYFLSYFFQKTKTSNFSIDTPKNIRDGEEFPIENLEIFLKENDFEINNLIFKQFPSGYSNLTYFLKSSSKEFVLRRPPFGAKSLKGGHDMLREYNVLKNLKSQFNKVPKVHLYCDNDDIIGAPFYIMDRVEGYIIRPNLQEQDSPGEEVIRNVSDSLVSTLVELHNVDINEANLNNLGKIDGYVKRQVEGWIKRYNHSKTDVIVNMDFVAKWLNDNQPLEVEGSIVHNDFKYDNLVLDKNNHSKITAVLDWEMATIGDPFMDLGTTLGYWMDKNDLPELKLFQLSATTLEGNPTREGILEMYESKSGKTIPNPVFYYVFGLFKIAVIAQQIYFRYKKGFTKDRRFGL
;
A
#
# COMPACT_ATOMS: atom_id res chain seq x y z
N MET A 1 -25.75 0.59 28.56
CA MET A 1 -26.28 1.02 27.23
C MET A 1 -25.38 0.41 26.16
N ARG A 2 -25.90 -0.48 25.30
CA ARG A 2 -25.11 -1.04 24.18
C ARG A 2 -25.07 -0.01 23.08
N VAL A 3 -23.87 0.50 22.78
CA VAL A 3 -23.65 1.41 21.64
C VAL A 3 -24.06 0.68 20.37
N PRO A 4 -24.91 1.28 19.49
CA PRO A 4 -25.34 0.65 18.24
C PRO A 4 -24.15 0.21 17.39
N LEU A 5 -24.27 -0.92 16.70
CA LEU A 5 -23.22 -1.52 15.89
C LEU A 5 -22.61 -0.54 14.86
N LYS A 6 -23.45 0.35 14.30
CA LYS A 6 -23.02 1.45 13.42
C LYS A 6 -22.02 2.39 14.11
N LEU A 7 -22.27 2.81 15.35
CA LEU A 7 -21.35 3.67 16.09
C LEU A 7 -20.06 2.95 16.50
N ARG A 8 -20.08 1.63 16.75
CA ARG A 8 -18.88 0.86 17.10
C ARG A 8 -17.89 0.76 15.94
N PHE A 9 -18.40 0.57 14.74
CA PHE A 9 -17.59 0.59 13.52
C PHE A 9 -16.99 1.98 13.26
N TYR A 10 -17.74 3.04 13.56
CA TYR A 10 -17.30 4.45 13.50
C TYR A 10 -16.12 4.75 14.43
N TYR A 11 -16.22 4.35 15.69
CA TYR A 11 -15.14 4.56 16.67
C TYR A 11 -13.86 3.75 16.34
N PHE A 12 -14.00 2.60 15.71
CA PHE A 12 -12.89 1.73 15.34
C PHE A 12 -11.93 2.40 14.36
N LEU A 13 -12.42 2.88 13.24
CA LEU A 13 -11.57 3.47 12.21
C LEU A 13 -11.09 4.88 12.61
N SER A 14 -11.91 5.69 13.27
CA SER A 14 -11.48 6.98 13.78
C SER A 14 -10.37 6.86 14.84
N TYR A 15 -10.44 5.86 15.72
CA TYR A 15 -9.40 5.64 16.72
C TYR A 15 -8.12 5.04 16.14
N PHE A 16 -8.24 4.22 15.11
CA PHE A 16 -7.10 3.67 14.38
C PHE A 16 -6.29 4.78 13.69
N PHE A 17 -6.95 5.82 13.20
CA PHE A 17 -6.33 6.93 12.50
C PHE A 17 -6.15 8.20 13.35
N GLN A 18 -6.94 8.43 14.40
CA GLN A 18 -6.86 9.65 15.24
C GLN A 18 -5.77 9.64 16.33
N LYS A 19 -5.22 8.48 16.72
CA LYS A 19 -4.14 8.43 17.72
C LYS A 19 -2.73 8.49 17.17
N THR A 20 -2.55 8.49 15.87
CA THR A 20 -1.30 8.96 15.31
C THR A 20 -1.28 10.48 15.45
N LYS A 21 -0.27 11.04 16.15
CA LYS A 21 -0.02 12.48 16.17
C LYS A 21 -0.20 13.04 14.77
N THR A 22 -0.84 14.22 14.64
CA THR A 22 -0.87 14.97 13.38
C THR A 22 0.47 14.81 12.70
N SER A 23 0.49 14.32 11.45
CA SER A 23 1.72 14.23 10.70
C SER A 23 1.96 15.57 10.05
N ASN A 24 3.10 16.17 10.33
CA ASN A 24 3.57 17.29 9.55
C ASN A 24 3.97 16.77 8.15
N PHE A 25 3.83 17.60 7.13
CA PHE A 25 4.42 17.32 5.82
C PHE A 25 5.94 17.31 5.99
N SER A 26 6.51 16.12 6.15
CA SER A 26 7.92 15.93 6.50
C SER A 26 8.47 14.63 5.92
N ILE A 27 9.80 14.59 5.82
CA ILE A 27 10.52 13.38 5.42
C ILE A 27 10.46 12.36 6.57
N ASP A 28 10.16 11.12 6.25
CA ASP A 28 10.15 10.03 7.23
C ASP A 28 11.53 9.85 7.86
N THR A 29 11.58 9.90 9.18
CA THR A 29 12.80 9.69 9.95
C THR A 29 12.76 8.35 10.68
N PRO A 30 13.82 7.52 10.51
CA PRO A 30 13.91 6.26 11.23
C PRO A 30 14.15 6.50 12.72
N LYS A 31 13.56 5.63 13.56
CA LYS A 31 13.64 5.65 15.02
C LYS A 31 14.40 4.43 15.54
N ASN A 32 14.54 4.32 16.86
CA ASN A 32 15.04 3.09 17.47
C ASN A 32 14.15 1.91 17.11
N ILE A 33 14.74 0.74 17.04
CA ILE A 33 14.02 -0.51 16.78
C ILE A 33 13.01 -0.74 17.90
N ARG A 34 11.83 -1.23 17.57
CA ARG A 34 10.77 -1.54 18.52
C ARG A 34 11.12 -2.79 19.32
N ASP A 35 10.76 -2.81 20.60
CA ASP A 35 10.95 -3.97 21.48
C ASP A 35 10.35 -5.23 20.87
N GLY A 36 11.14 -6.29 20.78
CA GLY A 36 10.75 -7.58 20.19
C GLY A 36 10.84 -7.64 18.65
N GLU A 37 11.36 -6.61 18.01
CA GLU A 37 11.61 -6.58 16.56
C GLU A 37 13.12 -6.48 16.24
N GLU A 38 13.98 -6.72 17.24
CA GLU A 38 15.43 -6.79 17.11
C GLU A 38 15.86 -8.15 16.54
N PHE A 39 17.01 -8.16 15.94
CA PHE A 39 17.72 -9.37 15.50
C PHE A 39 19.24 -9.19 15.61
N PRO A 40 20.05 -10.28 15.55
CA PRO A 40 21.51 -10.19 15.62
C PRO A 40 22.09 -9.38 14.46
N ILE A 41 22.56 -8.14 14.74
CA ILE A 41 23.12 -7.24 13.73
C ILE A 41 24.45 -7.76 13.24
N GLU A 42 25.22 -8.43 14.09
CA GLU A 42 26.51 -9.00 13.78
C GLU A 42 26.44 -10.03 12.62
N ASN A 43 25.40 -10.88 12.63
CA ASN A 43 25.18 -11.86 11.55
C ASN A 43 24.89 -11.15 10.23
N LEU A 44 24.08 -10.07 10.28
CA LEU A 44 23.79 -9.25 9.09
C LEU A 44 25.07 -8.58 8.57
N GLU A 45 25.92 -8.03 9.44
CA GLU A 45 27.18 -7.40 9.04
C GLU A 45 28.15 -8.40 8.37
N ILE A 46 28.26 -9.62 8.89
CA ILE A 46 29.06 -10.68 8.29
C ILE A 46 28.53 -11.00 6.90
N PHE A 47 27.22 -11.29 6.81
CA PHE A 47 26.57 -11.62 5.55
C PHE A 47 26.71 -10.51 4.50
N LEU A 48 26.60 -9.25 4.88
CA LEU A 48 26.75 -8.12 3.97
C LEU A 48 28.20 -8.02 3.45
N LYS A 49 29.21 -8.22 4.31
CA LYS A 49 30.62 -8.24 3.90
C LYS A 49 30.94 -9.39 2.93
N GLU A 50 30.39 -10.57 3.18
CA GLU A 50 30.56 -11.76 2.32
C GLU A 50 29.91 -11.57 0.93
N ASN A 51 28.96 -10.65 0.81
CA ASN A 51 28.29 -10.31 -0.45
C ASN A 51 28.78 -8.98 -1.06
N ASP A 52 30.01 -8.57 -0.76
CA ASP A 52 30.68 -7.37 -1.28
C ASP A 52 29.88 -6.06 -1.01
N PHE A 53 29.06 -6.07 0.03
CA PHE A 53 28.33 -4.88 0.43
C PHE A 53 29.22 -4.03 1.34
N GLU A 54 29.58 -2.84 0.85
CA GLU A 54 30.46 -1.95 1.59
C GLU A 54 29.83 -1.49 2.90
N ILE A 55 30.38 -1.95 4.04
CA ILE A 55 29.92 -1.60 5.37
C ILE A 55 31.03 -0.93 6.14
N ASN A 56 30.81 0.34 6.49
CA ASN A 56 31.64 1.10 7.41
C ASN A 56 30.74 1.84 8.38
N ASN A 57 30.87 1.56 9.71
CA ASN A 57 30.07 2.18 10.76
C ASN A 57 28.55 2.06 10.52
N LEU A 58 28.05 0.82 10.46
CA LEU A 58 26.65 0.56 10.19
C LEU A 58 25.73 1.18 11.27
N ILE A 59 24.88 2.09 10.86
CA ILE A 59 23.79 2.61 11.69
C ILE A 59 22.51 1.86 11.30
N PHE A 60 21.89 1.22 12.29
CA PHE A 60 20.68 0.45 12.12
C PHE A 60 19.53 1.03 12.94
N LYS A 61 18.40 1.32 12.27
CA LYS A 61 17.20 1.91 12.87
C LYS A 61 15.96 1.29 12.22
N GLN A 62 14.77 1.70 12.62
CA GLN A 62 13.50 1.21 12.08
C GLN A 62 12.60 2.36 11.66
N PHE A 63 11.88 2.21 10.54
CA PHE A 63 10.81 3.13 10.21
C PHE A 63 9.57 2.81 11.03
N PRO A 64 8.91 3.83 11.61
CA PRO A 64 7.76 3.64 12.48
C PRO A 64 6.49 3.21 11.72
N SER A 65 6.41 3.53 10.43
CA SER A 65 5.33 3.16 9.51
C SER A 65 5.65 1.83 8.82
N GLY A 66 4.62 1.05 8.54
CA GLY A 66 4.71 -0.29 7.96
C GLY A 66 4.07 -1.32 8.88
N TYR A 67 2.83 -1.75 8.52
CA TYR A 67 2.05 -2.67 9.35
C TYR A 67 2.12 -4.11 8.84
N SER A 68 2.49 -4.30 7.57
CA SER A 68 2.55 -5.60 6.92
C SER A 68 3.94 -6.22 7.05
N ASN A 69 4.96 -5.55 6.52
CA ASN A 69 6.36 -5.97 6.58
C ASN A 69 7.19 -5.00 7.43
N LEU A 70 8.20 -5.52 8.12
CA LEU A 70 9.12 -4.71 8.92
C LEU A 70 10.13 -4.03 8.00
N THR A 71 10.30 -2.72 8.19
CA THR A 71 11.14 -1.86 7.37
C THR A 71 12.21 -1.22 8.22
N TYR A 72 13.47 -1.58 7.98
CA TYR A 72 14.62 -1.06 8.71
C TYR A 72 15.46 -0.15 7.83
N PHE A 73 16.06 0.82 8.47
CA PHE A 73 17.00 1.77 7.88
C PHE A 73 18.43 1.30 8.16
N LEU A 74 19.24 1.25 7.12
CA LEU A 74 20.66 0.98 7.21
C LEU A 74 21.40 2.17 6.62
N LYS A 75 22.41 2.65 7.35
CA LYS A 75 23.32 3.67 6.82
C LYS A 75 24.75 3.17 6.99
N SER A 76 25.48 3.14 5.90
CA SER A 76 26.90 2.83 5.87
C SER A 76 27.65 3.98 5.21
N SER A 77 28.51 4.63 5.97
CA SER A 77 29.21 5.85 5.51
C SER A 77 28.23 6.92 5.04
N SER A 78 28.19 7.25 3.75
CA SER A 78 27.31 8.24 3.14
C SER A 78 26.07 7.64 2.47
N LYS A 79 25.99 6.31 2.34
CA LYS A 79 24.91 5.62 1.64
C LYS A 79 23.81 5.17 2.61
N GLU A 80 22.57 5.30 2.19
CA GLU A 80 21.39 4.93 2.96
C GLU A 80 20.57 3.89 2.22
N PHE A 81 20.17 2.84 2.94
CA PHE A 81 19.45 1.70 2.42
C PHE A 81 18.23 1.38 3.28
N VAL A 82 17.36 0.56 2.75
CA VAL A 82 16.20 -0.01 3.43
C VAL A 82 16.29 -1.53 3.34
N LEU A 83 16.16 -2.20 4.50
CA LEU A 83 15.98 -3.64 4.60
C LEU A 83 14.52 -3.93 4.89
N ARG A 84 13.90 -4.81 4.09
CA ARG A 84 12.54 -5.30 4.33
C ARG A 84 12.56 -6.79 4.65
N ARG A 85 11.78 -7.18 5.65
CA ARG A 85 11.55 -8.56 6.05
C ARG A 85 10.10 -8.77 6.52
N PRO A 86 9.59 -10.03 6.52
CA PRO A 86 8.34 -10.35 7.15
C PRO A 86 8.34 -10.04 8.66
N PRO A 87 7.18 -9.80 9.28
CA PRO A 87 7.09 -9.69 10.73
C PRO A 87 7.48 -11.01 11.41
N PHE A 88 7.89 -10.92 12.66
CA PHE A 88 8.20 -12.10 13.45
C PHE A 88 6.97 -13.03 13.56
N GLY A 89 7.19 -14.33 13.37
CA GLY A 89 6.11 -15.32 13.40
C GLY A 89 5.28 -15.46 12.11
N ALA A 90 5.57 -14.70 11.05
CA ALA A 90 4.83 -14.74 9.79
C ALA A 90 4.93 -16.07 9.00
N LYS A 91 5.88 -16.96 9.33
CA LYS A 91 6.03 -18.28 8.67
C LYS A 91 4.75 -19.13 8.62
N SER A 92 3.80 -18.87 9.52
CA SER A 92 2.49 -19.55 9.56
C SER A 92 1.42 -18.89 8.70
N LEU A 93 1.67 -17.71 8.11
CA LEU A 93 0.70 -16.94 7.35
C LEU A 93 0.94 -17.16 5.84
N LYS A 94 0.06 -17.89 5.19
CA LYS A 94 0.10 -18.06 3.72
C LYS A 94 -0.29 -16.75 3.03
N GLY A 95 0.63 -16.19 2.23
CA GLY A 95 0.41 -15.03 1.35
C GLY A 95 0.67 -13.66 1.99
N GLY A 96 1.23 -12.73 1.21
CA GLY A 96 1.45 -11.34 1.62
C GLY A 96 2.84 -10.99 2.16
N HIS A 97 3.72 -11.97 2.35
CA HIS A 97 5.06 -11.75 2.92
C HIS A 97 6.16 -12.42 2.09
N ASP A 98 5.97 -12.50 0.77
CA ASP A 98 6.92 -13.10 -0.16
C ASP A 98 7.98 -12.07 -0.58
N MET A 99 9.10 -12.04 0.16
CA MET A 99 10.20 -11.11 -0.06
C MET A 99 10.88 -11.32 -1.41
N LEU A 100 10.99 -12.57 -1.88
CA LEU A 100 11.57 -12.87 -3.19
C LEU A 100 10.71 -12.30 -4.32
N ARG A 101 9.40 -12.44 -4.19
CA ARG A 101 8.46 -11.91 -5.17
C ARG A 101 8.54 -10.39 -5.25
N GLU A 102 8.52 -9.70 -4.11
CA GLU A 102 8.64 -8.23 -4.04
C GLU A 102 10.00 -7.77 -4.60
N TYR A 103 11.10 -8.43 -4.22
CA TYR A 103 12.43 -8.17 -4.77
C TYR A 103 12.46 -8.30 -6.29
N ASN A 104 11.90 -9.37 -6.85
CA ASN A 104 11.88 -9.61 -8.29
C ASN A 104 11.01 -8.58 -9.04
N VAL A 105 9.88 -8.16 -8.46
CA VAL A 105 9.05 -7.08 -9.02
C VAL A 105 9.87 -5.80 -9.13
N LEU A 106 10.49 -5.36 -8.05
CA LEU A 106 11.30 -4.14 -8.02
C LEU A 106 12.49 -4.21 -9.00
N LYS A 107 13.19 -5.35 -9.01
CA LYS A 107 14.34 -5.59 -9.88
C LYS A 107 13.97 -5.47 -11.35
N ASN A 108 12.88 -6.11 -11.74
CA ASN A 108 12.46 -6.22 -13.12
C ASN A 108 11.77 -4.94 -13.62
N LEU A 109 10.96 -4.29 -12.78
CA LEU A 109 10.32 -3.02 -13.13
C LEU A 109 11.31 -1.89 -13.37
N LYS A 110 12.47 -1.89 -12.73
CA LYS A 110 13.41 -0.75 -12.73
C LYS A 110 13.83 -0.29 -14.12
N SER A 111 13.86 -1.19 -15.09
CA SER A 111 14.25 -0.87 -16.47
C SER A 111 13.18 -0.11 -17.26
N GLN A 112 11.89 -0.35 -16.97
CA GLN A 112 10.74 0.20 -17.67
C GLN A 112 9.99 1.27 -16.87
N PHE A 113 10.05 1.18 -15.55
CA PHE A 113 9.40 2.10 -14.62
C PHE A 113 10.42 2.58 -13.57
N ASN A 114 11.00 3.75 -13.84
CA ASN A 114 12.12 4.26 -13.02
C ASN A 114 11.72 4.65 -11.59
N LYS A 115 10.41 4.80 -11.31
CA LYS A 115 9.89 5.20 -9.98
C LYS A 115 9.77 4.04 -9.01
N VAL A 116 10.75 3.12 -9.00
CA VAL A 116 10.91 2.07 -7.98
C VAL A 116 12.29 2.18 -7.32
N PRO A 117 12.41 1.86 -6.03
CA PRO A 117 13.72 1.73 -5.39
C PRO A 117 14.59 0.71 -6.12
N LYS A 118 15.89 0.99 -6.26
CA LYS A 118 16.83 0.00 -6.79
C LYS A 118 17.11 -1.05 -5.71
N VAL A 119 16.90 -2.33 -6.03
CA VAL A 119 17.25 -3.44 -5.15
C VAL A 119 18.69 -3.85 -5.34
N HIS A 120 19.34 -4.33 -4.28
CA HIS A 120 20.74 -4.70 -4.25
C HIS A 120 20.95 -6.17 -3.92
N LEU A 121 20.26 -6.67 -2.90
CA LEU A 121 20.54 -7.97 -2.31
C LEU A 121 19.25 -8.64 -1.85
N TYR A 122 19.12 -9.93 -2.07
CA TYR A 122 18.11 -10.80 -1.49
C TYR A 122 18.76 -11.94 -0.73
N CYS A 123 18.22 -12.29 0.43
CA CYS A 123 18.65 -13.41 1.25
C CYS A 123 17.45 -14.27 1.64
N ASP A 124 17.53 -15.57 1.39
CA ASP A 124 16.53 -16.57 1.80
C ASP A 124 16.95 -17.37 3.04
N ASN A 125 18.19 -17.16 3.52
CA ASN A 125 18.70 -17.83 4.70
C ASN A 125 18.17 -17.20 5.99
N ASP A 126 17.30 -17.94 6.68
CA ASP A 126 16.71 -17.52 7.95
C ASP A 126 17.75 -17.40 9.10
N ASP A 127 18.92 -18.07 9.01
CA ASP A 127 19.92 -18.04 10.08
C ASP A 127 20.55 -16.63 10.25
N ILE A 128 20.45 -15.77 9.24
CA ILE A 128 21.04 -14.43 9.28
C ILE A 128 20.26 -13.51 10.22
N ILE A 129 18.94 -13.32 9.95
CA ILE A 129 18.09 -12.42 10.75
C ILE A 129 16.73 -13.04 11.11
N GLY A 130 16.59 -14.36 11.04
CA GLY A 130 15.39 -15.09 11.41
C GLY A 130 14.27 -15.13 10.37
N ALA A 131 14.50 -14.56 9.17
CA ALA A 131 13.54 -14.58 8.05
C ALA A 131 14.23 -14.16 6.74
N PRO A 132 13.66 -14.51 5.58
CA PRO A 132 14.07 -13.93 4.30
C PRO A 132 13.99 -12.41 4.32
N PHE A 133 14.89 -11.76 3.60
CA PHE A 133 14.89 -10.29 3.49
C PHE A 133 15.51 -9.82 2.17
N TYR A 134 15.28 -8.55 1.86
CA TYR A 134 16.01 -7.89 0.78
C TYR A 134 16.42 -6.48 1.18
N ILE A 135 17.42 -5.96 0.45
CA ILE A 135 17.95 -4.61 0.64
C ILE A 135 17.78 -3.81 -0.64
N MET A 136 17.33 -2.57 -0.49
CA MET A 136 17.11 -1.62 -1.57
C MET A 136 17.65 -0.23 -1.19
N ASP A 137 17.82 0.66 -2.18
CA ASP A 137 18.12 2.06 -1.92
C ASP A 137 17.01 2.70 -1.06
N ARG A 138 17.40 3.56 -0.13
CA ARG A 138 16.45 4.50 0.46
C ARG A 138 16.16 5.61 -0.54
N VAL A 139 14.91 5.73 -0.96
CA VAL A 139 14.44 6.92 -1.67
C VAL A 139 13.96 7.92 -0.64
N GLU A 140 14.75 8.96 -0.42
CA GLU A 140 14.42 10.00 0.55
C GLU A 140 13.55 11.08 -0.09
N GLY A 141 12.43 11.40 0.56
CA GLY A 141 11.48 12.40 0.09
C GLY A 141 10.29 12.54 1.05
N TYR A 142 9.35 13.37 0.66
CA TYR A 142 8.13 13.61 1.43
C TYR A 142 7.08 12.54 1.10
N ILE A 143 6.29 12.16 2.12
CA ILE A 143 5.15 11.26 1.95
C ILE A 143 3.91 11.93 2.55
N ILE A 144 2.84 12.01 1.76
CA ILE A 144 1.56 12.54 2.24
C ILE A 144 0.86 11.45 3.05
N ARG A 145 0.89 11.60 4.38
CA ARG A 145 0.29 10.66 5.31
C ARG A 145 -1.21 10.90 5.48
N PRO A 146 -2.02 9.86 5.79
CA PRO A 146 -3.47 9.98 5.90
C PRO A 146 -3.95 11.02 6.91
N ASN A 147 -3.19 11.28 7.96
CA ASN A 147 -3.52 12.19 9.05
C ASN A 147 -2.93 13.61 8.87
N LEU A 148 -2.42 13.94 7.68
CA LEU A 148 -1.97 15.28 7.36
C LEU A 148 -3.15 16.25 7.40
N GLN A 149 -3.02 17.31 8.17
CA GLN A 149 -4.05 18.34 8.35
C GLN A 149 -3.80 19.51 7.39
N GLU A 150 -4.85 20.31 7.15
CA GLU A 150 -4.78 21.43 6.21
C GLU A 150 -3.69 22.45 6.59
N GLN A 151 -3.55 22.79 7.88
CA GLN A 151 -2.52 23.72 8.36
C GLN A 151 -1.08 23.23 8.18
N ASP A 152 -0.88 21.91 8.02
CA ASP A 152 0.42 21.27 7.85
C ASP A 152 0.65 20.88 6.37
N SER A 153 -0.32 21.18 5.49
CA SER A 153 -0.30 20.89 4.07
C SER A 153 0.75 21.74 3.33
N PRO A 154 1.36 21.23 2.26
CA PRO A 154 2.24 22.01 1.41
C PRO A 154 1.52 23.09 0.57
N GLY A 155 0.20 23.18 0.69
CA GLY A 155 -0.64 24.14 0.00
C GLY A 155 -1.37 23.56 -1.23
N GLU A 156 -2.47 24.22 -1.59
CA GLU A 156 -3.43 23.78 -2.61
C GLU A 156 -2.79 23.48 -3.97
N GLU A 157 -1.93 24.36 -4.45
CA GLU A 157 -1.26 24.21 -5.76
C GLU A 157 -0.36 22.96 -5.78
N VAL A 158 0.40 22.72 -4.71
CA VAL A 158 1.26 21.53 -4.59
C VAL A 158 0.39 20.27 -4.57
N ILE A 159 -0.69 20.25 -3.79
CA ILE A 159 -1.61 19.09 -3.72
C ILE A 159 -2.24 18.81 -5.08
N ARG A 160 -2.68 19.83 -5.81
CA ARG A 160 -3.22 19.69 -7.19
C ARG A 160 -2.20 19.04 -8.12
N ASN A 161 -0.97 19.53 -8.09
CA ASN A 161 0.11 19.00 -8.93
C ASN A 161 0.52 17.57 -8.51
N VAL A 162 0.46 17.25 -7.22
CA VAL A 162 0.70 15.88 -6.74
C VAL A 162 -0.40 14.93 -7.20
N SER A 163 -1.67 15.37 -7.18
CA SER A 163 -2.80 14.57 -7.71
C SER A 163 -2.62 14.27 -9.19
N ASP A 164 -2.22 15.27 -9.99
CA ASP A 164 -1.90 15.08 -11.40
C ASP A 164 -0.74 14.10 -11.62
N SER A 165 0.32 14.24 -10.82
CA SER A 165 1.48 13.35 -10.84
C SER A 165 1.14 11.93 -10.41
N LEU A 166 0.21 11.77 -9.44
CA LEU A 166 -0.30 10.46 -9.01
C LEU A 166 -0.96 9.74 -10.17
N VAL A 167 -1.91 10.40 -10.86
CA VAL A 167 -2.61 9.79 -12.01
C VAL A 167 -1.64 9.51 -13.15
N SER A 168 -0.73 10.45 -13.46
CA SER A 168 0.30 10.25 -14.48
C SER A 168 1.20 9.06 -14.18
N THR A 169 1.59 8.89 -12.91
CA THR A 169 2.44 7.77 -12.46
C THR A 169 1.70 6.44 -12.53
N LEU A 170 0.40 6.42 -12.20
CA LEU A 170 -0.42 5.22 -12.31
C LEU A 170 -0.59 4.81 -13.79
N VAL A 171 -0.83 5.76 -14.69
CA VAL A 171 -0.90 5.50 -16.14
C VAL A 171 0.44 5.01 -16.67
N GLU A 172 1.56 5.62 -16.26
CA GLU A 172 2.92 5.16 -16.63
C GLU A 172 3.14 3.70 -16.21
N LEU A 173 2.74 3.33 -14.97
CA LEU A 173 2.80 1.95 -14.48
C LEU A 173 1.95 1.00 -15.34
N HIS A 174 0.71 1.39 -15.63
CA HIS A 174 -0.22 0.57 -16.41
C HIS A 174 0.18 0.43 -17.91
N ASN A 175 1.11 1.23 -18.39
CA ASN A 175 1.65 1.17 -19.73
C ASN A 175 3.02 0.45 -19.82
N VAL A 176 3.51 -0.10 -18.72
CA VAL A 176 4.75 -0.92 -18.71
C VAL A 176 4.54 -2.15 -19.59
N ASP A 177 5.46 -2.39 -20.51
CA ASP A 177 5.49 -3.65 -21.28
C ASP A 177 5.92 -4.81 -20.36
N ILE A 178 4.98 -5.73 -20.14
CA ILE A 178 5.14 -6.88 -19.24
C ILE A 178 6.26 -7.80 -19.74
N ASN A 179 6.40 -7.96 -21.07
CA ASN A 179 7.41 -8.84 -21.68
C ASN A 179 8.80 -8.24 -21.54
N GLU A 180 8.96 -6.97 -21.88
CA GLU A 180 10.24 -6.27 -21.77
C GLU A 180 10.69 -6.13 -20.31
N ALA A 181 9.74 -6.00 -19.39
CA ALA A 181 10.01 -6.01 -17.95
C ALA A 181 10.27 -7.41 -17.37
N ASN A 182 10.18 -8.49 -18.16
CA ASN A 182 10.32 -9.87 -17.68
C ASN A 182 9.38 -10.22 -16.50
N LEU A 183 8.14 -9.74 -16.54
CA LEU A 183 7.15 -9.92 -15.48
C LEU A 183 6.00 -10.87 -15.88
N ASN A 184 6.11 -11.60 -16.98
CA ASN A 184 5.06 -12.52 -17.49
C ASN A 184 4.58 -13.55 -16.45
N ASN A 185 5.46 -13.95 -15.54
CA ASN A 185 5.15 -14.94 -14.50
C ASN A 185 4.59 -14.32 -13.22
N LEU A 186 4.40 -12.99 -13.16
CA LEU A 186 3.94 -12.31 -11.96
C LEU A 186 2.47 -12.61 -11.65
N GLY A 187 1.66 -12.91 -12.66
CA GLY A 187 0.23 -13.23 -12.53
C GLY A 187 -0.38 -13.70 -13.83
N LYS A 188 -1.70 -13.91 -13.82
CA LYS A 188 -2.50 -14.28 -15.00
C LYS A 188 -3.64 -13.30 -15.17
N ILE A 189 -3.78 -12.76 -16.39
CA ILE A 189 -4.87 -11.83 -16.69
C ILE A 189 -6.21 -12.56 -16.86
N ASP A 190 -6.22 -13.69 -17.58
CA ASP A 190 -7.44 -14.45 -17.87
C ASP A 190 -8.25 -14.72 -16.60
N GLY A 191 -9.50 -14.29 -16.54
CA GLY A 191 -10.37 -14.41 -15.38
C GLY A 191 -9.92 -13.59 -14.16
N TYR A 192 -9.10 -12.56 -14.34
CA TYR A 192 -8.56 -11.78 -13.20
C TYR A 192 -9.66 -11.17 -12.35
N VAL A 193 -10.59 -10.42 -12.97
CA VAL A 193 -11.69 -9.77 -12.25
C VAL A 193 -12.49 -10.79 -11.43
N LYS A 194 -12.89 -11.90 -12.06
CA LYS A 194 -13.63 -12.98 -11.41
C LYS A 194 -12.87 -13.53 -10.20
N ARG A 195 -11.58 -13.87 -10.38
CA ARG A 195 -10.77 -14.40 -9.27
C ARG A 195 -10.61 -13.40 -8.14
N GLN A 196 -10.50 -12.10 -8.44
CA GLN A 196 -10.41 -11.07 -7.41
C GLN A 196 -11.72 -10.95 -6.63
N VAL A 197 -12.86 -10.85 -7.31
CA VAL A 197 -14.18 -10.78 -6.68
C VAL A 197 -14.42 -12.00 -5.79
N GLU A 198 -14.29 -13.21 -6.34
CA GLU A 198 -14.48 -14.46 -5.59
C GLU A 198 -13.49 -14.58 -4.42
N GLY A 199 -12.23 -14.20 -4.64
CA GLY A 199 -11.20 -14.24 -3.61
C GLY A 199 -11.49 -13.30 -2.44
N TRP A 200 -11.95 -12.07 -2.70
CA TRP A 200 -12.31 -11.12 -1.64
C TRP A 200 -13.60 -11.50 -0.94
N ILE A 201 -14.61 -12.03 -1.65
CA ILE A 201 -15.83 -12.60 -1.04
C ILE A 201 -15.46 -13.77 -0.11
N LYS A 202 -14.57 -14.66 -0.55
CA LYS A 202 -14.08 -15.77 0.29
C LYS A 202 -13.39 -15.28 1.55
N ARG A 203 -12.51 -14.25 1.44
CA ARG A 203 -11.84 -13.64 2.61
C ARG A 203 -12.84 -13.02 3.58
N TYR A 204 -13.84 -12.30 3.06
CA TYR A 204 -14.93 -11.77 3.88
C TYR A 204 -15.64 -12.87 4.67
N ASN A 205 -16.07 -13.92 3.99
CA ASN A 205 -16.79 -15.03 4.63
C ASN A 205 -15.96 -15.73 5.72
N HIS A 206 -14.64 -15.88 5.52
CA HIS A 206 -13.74 -16.44 6.54
C HIS A 206 -13.49 -15.53 7.74
N SER A 207 -13.62 -14.22 7.58
CA SER A 207 -13.39 -13.24 8.63
C SER A 207 -14.68 -12.67 9.24
N LYS A 208 -15.84 -13.15 8.81
CA LYS A 208 -17.13 -12.74 9.36
C LYS A 208 -17.18 -12.93 10.88
N THR A 209 -17.55 -11.88 11.60
CA THR A 209 -17.75 -11.91 13.06
C THR A 209 -19.18 -11.61 13.44
N ASP A 210 -19.84 -10.80 12.65
CA ASP A 210 -21.20 -10.31 12.84
C ASP A 210 -21.93 -10.25 11.49
N VAL A 211 -23.25 -10.19 11.48
CA VAL A 211 -24.03 -10.07 10.24
C VAL A 211 -24.07 -8.61 9.81
N ILE A 212 -23.48 -8.32 8.66
CA ILE A 212 -23.52 -7.01 8.00
C ILE A 212 -24.28 -7.17 6.69
N VAL A 213 -25.59 -6.93 6.71
CA VAL A 213 -26.50 -7.21 5.59
C VAL A 213 -26.04 -6.57 4.27
N ASN A 214 -25.56 -5.33 4.32
CA ASN A 214 -25.10 -4.63 3.12
C ASN A 214 -23.87 -5.25 2.49
N MET A 215 -23.00 -5.92 3.26
CA MET A 215 -21.81 -6.58 2.72
C MET A 215 -22.17 -7.79 1.86
N ASP A 216 -23.18 -8.58 2.28
CA ASP A 216 -23.65 -9.72 1.49
C ASP A 216 -24.35 -9.27 0.19
N PHE A 217 -25.08 -8.15 0.25
CA PHE A 217 -25.69 -7.52 -0.94
C PHE A 217 -24.61 -7.04 -1.93
N VAL A 218 -23.59 -6.31 -1.45
CA VAL A 218 -22.50 -5.80 -2.29
C VAL A 218 -21.69 -6.97 -2.89
N ALA A 219 -21.39 -8.01 -2.10
CA ALA A 219 -20.71 -9.19 -2.57
C ALA A 219 -21.46 -9.86 -3.74
N LYS A 220 -22.80 -10.02 -3.61
CA LYS A 220 -23.63 -10.55 -4.69
C LYS A 220 -23.62 -9.62 -5.90
N TRP A 221 -23.80 -8.32 -5.71
CA TRP A 221 -23.80 -7.35 -6.80
C TRP A 221 -22.49 -7.36 -7.59
N LEU A 222 -21.33 -7.40 -6.91
CA LEU A 222 -20.02 -7.50 -7.55
C LEU A 222 -19.87 -8.78 -8.36
N ASN A 223 -20.41 -9.89 -7.87
CA ASN A 223 -20.37 -11.16 -8.60
C ASN A 223 -21.21 -11.10 -9.89
N ASP A 224 -22.36 -10.44 -9.84
CA ASP A 224 -23.36 -10.44 -10.92
C ASP A 224 -23.07 -9.34 -11.98
N ASN A 225 -22.23 -8.35 -11.68
CA ASN A 225 -22.01 -7.17 -12.55
C ASN A 225 -20.54 -7.02 -13.01
N GLN A 226 -19.82 -8.14 -13.15
CA GLN A 226 -18.42 -8.09 -13.59
C GLN A 226 -18.29 -7.50 -14.99
N PRO A 227 -17.34 -6.58 -15.23
CA PRO A 227 -17.06 -6.06 -16.57
C PRO A 227 -16.43 -7.14 -17.46
N LEU A 228 -16.42 -6.87 -18.75
CA LEU A 228 -15.64 -7.67 -19.70
C LEU A 228 -14.14 -7.53 -19.40
N GLU A 229 -13.40 -8.59 -19.71
CA GLU A 229 -11.94 -8.59 -19.57
C GLU A 229 -11.31 -7.54 -20.51
N VAL A 230 -10.29 -6.88 -19.97
CA VAL A 230 -9.48 -5.90 -20.69
C VAL A 230 -8.04 -6.39 -20.80
N GLU A 231 -7.25 -5.71 -21.61
CA GLU A 231 -5.81 -5.96 -21.67
C GLU A 231 -5.17 -5.80 -20.29
N GLY A 232 -4.34 -6.78 -19.91
CA GLY A 232 -3.67 -6.79 -18.62
C GLY A 232 -2.50 -5.83 -18.57
N SER A 233 -2.27 -5.31 -17.38
CA SER A 233 -1.11 -4.47 -17.07
C SER A 233 -0.46 -4.90 -15.75
N ILE A 234 0.69 -4.30 -15.43
CA ILE A 234 1.20 -4.34 -14.06
C ILE A 234 0.28 -3.50 -13.19
N VAL A 235 -0.23 -4.08 -12.12
CA VAL A 235 -1.08 -3.41 -11.14
C VAL A 235 -0.43 -3.43 -9.77
N HIS A 236 -0.50 -2.32 -9.05
CA HIS A 236 0.07 -2.17 -7.71
C HIS A 236 -0.84 -2.74 -6.63
N ASN A 237 -2.14 -2.59 -6.78
CA ASN A 237 -3.19 -3.02 -5.84
C ASN A 237 -3.24 -2.30 -4.48
N ASP A 238 -2.37 -1.32 -4.24
CA ASP A 238 -2.40 -0.44 -3.05
C ASP A 238 -1.86 0.96 -3.40
N PHE A 239 -2.21 1.47 -4.58
CA PHE A 239 -1.70 2.75 -5.09
C PHE A 239 -2.43 3.91 -4.43
N LYS A 240 -1.72 4.66 -3.57
CA LYS A 240 -2.25 5.77 -2.76
C LYS A 240 -1.14 6.70 -2.32
N TYR A 241 -1.46 7.91 -1.86
CA TYR A 241 -0.49 8.91 -1.40
C TYR A 241 0.53 8.37 -0.40
N ASP A 242 0.10 7.54 0.53
CA ASP A 242 0.94 6.99 1.60
C ASP A 242 2.09 6.09 1.07
N ASN A 243 1.97 5.63 -0.17
CA ASN A 243 2.95 4.80 -0.87
C ASN A 243 3.76 5.58 -1.94
N LEU A 244 3.62 6.91 -2.01
CA LEU A 244 4.33 7.76 -2.97
C LEU A 244 5.37 8.63 -2.27
N VAL A 245 6.58 8.62 -2.80
CA VAL A 245 7.67 9.50 -2.34
C VAL A 245 7.78 10.69 -3.26
N LEU A 246 7.63 11.88 -2.71
CA LEU A 246 7.76 13.16 -3.40
C LEU A 246 9.20 13.68 -3.32
N ASP A 247 9.68 14.30 -4.40
CA ASP A 247 11.02 14.89 -4.46
C ASP A 247 11.22 15.99 -3.41
N LYS A 248 12.44 16.07 -2.85
CA LYS A 248 12.77 17.04 -1.80
C LYS A 248 12.71 18.51 -2.26
N ASN A 249 13.01 18.74 -3.53
CA ASN A 249 13.12 20.09 -4.09
C ASN A 249 11.89 20.45 -4.94
N ASN A 250 11.18 19.46 -5.45
CA ASN A 250 9.95 19.63 -6.20
C ASN A 250 8.87 18.69 -5.65
N HIS A 251 8.13 19.13 -4.66
CA HIS A 251 7.11 18.35 -3.97
C HIS A 251 5.97 17.85 -4.88
N SER A 252 5.86 18.38 -6.08
CA SER A 252 4.89 17.89 -7.08
C SER A 252 5.38 16.69 -7.88
N LYS A 253 6.66 16.33 -7.78
CA LYS A 253 7.26 15.24 -8.53
C LYS A 253 7.34 13.96 -7.68
N ILE A 254 6.75 12.86 -8.18
CA ILE A 254 6.89 11.53 -7.58
C ILE A 254 8.22 10.91 -8.03
N THR A 255 9.05 10.52 -7.07
CA THR A 255 10.37 9.90 -7.27
C THR A 255 10.35 8.40 -7.04
N ALA A 256 9.44 7.90 -6.21
CA ALA A 256 9.25 6.46 -6.03
C ALA A 256 7.82 6.10 -5.64
N VAL A 257 7.44 4.89 -6.03
CA VAL A 257 6.28 4.14 -5.54
C VAL A 257 6.81 3.04 -4.62
N LEU A 258 6.23 2.90 -3.44
CA LEU A 258 6.63 1.96 -2.39
C LEU A 258 5.54 0.89 -2.19
N ASP A 259 5.90 -0.21 -1.50
CA ASP A 259 4.98 -1.26 -1.04
C ASP A 259 4.38 -2.12 -2.16
N TRP A 260 5.26 -2.85 -2.84
CA TRP A 260 4.94 -3.68 -4.01
C TRP A 260 4.47 -5.11 -3.67
N GLU A 261 4.19 -5.40 -2.40
CA GLU A 261 3.82 -6.75 -1.94
C GLU A 261 2.54 -7.30 -2.61
N MET A 262 1.63 -6.41 -3.04
CA MET A 262 0.38 -6.79 -3.70
C MET A 262 0.43 -6.71 -5.23
N ALA A 263 1.56 -6.30 -5.81
CA ALA A 263 1.68 -6.12 -7.25
C ALA A 263 1.48 -7.43 -8.02
N THR A 264 0.83 -7.36 -9.17
CA THR A 264 0.58 -8.52 -10.04
C THR A 264 0.31 -8.07 -11.48
N ILE A 265 0.07 -9.01 -12.39
CA ILE A 265 -0.57 -8.71 -13.67
C ILE A 265 -2.09 -8.76 -13.45
N GLY A 266 -2.79 -7.72 -13.87
CA GLY A 266 -4.22 -7.61 -13.65
C GLY A 266 -4.90 -6.57 -14.52
N ASP A 267 -6.17 -6.33 -14.26
CA ASP A 267 -6.97 -5.29 -14.87
C ASP A 267 -6.58 -3.92 -14.29
N PRO A 268 -6.05 -2.96 -15.09
CA PRO A 268 -5.64 -1.63 -14.62
C PRO A 268 -6.79 -0.84 -13.98
N PHE A 269 -8.04 -1.07 -14.39
CA PHE A 269 -9.18 -0.39 -13.81
C PHE A 269 -9.54 -0.93 -12.41
N MET A 270 -9.19 -2.18 -12.08
CA MET A 270 -9.28 -2.71 -10.72
C MET A 270 -8.29 -2.01 -9.78
N ASP A 271 -7.10 -1.67 -10.28
CA ASP A 271 -6.11 -0.92 -9.52
C ASP A 271 -6.55 0.53 -9.30
N LEU A 272 -7.01 1.19 -10.36
CA LEU A 272 -7.63 2.52 -10.26
C LEU A 272 -8.83 2.52 -9.30
N GLY A 273 -9.71 1.52 -9.37
CA GLY A 273 -10.83 1.36 -8.45
C GLY A 273 -10.39 1.19 -7.00
N THR A 274 -9.28 0.50 -6.75
CA THR A 274 -8.68 0.41 -5.41
C THR A 274 -8.17 1.78 -4.94
N THR A 275 -7.50 2.54 -5.81
CA THR A 275 -7.06 3.92 -5.53
C THR A 275 -8.26 4.81 -5.18
N LEU A 276 -9.35 4.73 -5.95
CA LEU A 276 -10.59 5.46 -5.67
C LEU A 276 -11.27 5.04 -4.36
N GLY A 277 -11.13 3.77 -3.96
CA GLY A 277 -11.61 3.29 -2.66
C GLY A 277 -10.92 3.98 -1.47
N TYR A 278 -9.66 4.39 -1.63
CA TYR A 278 -8.94 5.22 -0.65
C TYR A 278 -9.21 6.72 -0.80
N TRP A 279 -9.85 7.14 -1.90
CA TRP A 279 -10.07 8.54 -2.21
C TRP A 279 -11.35 9.06 -1.58
N MET A 280 -11.22 9.96 -0.62
CA MET A 280 -12.33 10.63 0.04
C MET A 280 -12.51 12.01 -0.58
N ASP A 281 -13.75 12.35 -0.96
CA ASP A 281 -14.10 13.68 -1.44
C ASP A 281 -14.47 14.60 -0.29
N LYS A 282 -14.24 15.90 -0.46
CA LYS A 282 -14.64 16.91 0.53
C LYS A 282 -16.15 16.89 0.83
N ASN A 283 -16.95 16.54 -0.18
CA ASN A 283 -18.42 16.52 -0.09
C ASN A 283 -18.98 15.16 0.33
N ASP A 284 -18.10 14.18 0.66
CA ASP A 284 -18.54 12.91 1.23
C ASP A 284 -19.25 13.11 2.57
N LEU A 285 -20.13 12.17 2.89
CA LEU A 285 -20.86 12.16 4.16
C LEU A 285 -19.87 12.25 5.34
N PRO A 286 -20.19 13.01 6.40
CA PRO A 286 -19.32 13.15 7.57
C PRO A 286 -18.89 11.80 8.15
N GLU A 287 -19.77 10.81 8.06
CA GLU A 287 -19.51 9.46 8.50
C GLU A 287 -18.38 8.78 7.71
N LEU A 288 -18.30 8.99 6.42
CA LEU A 288 -17.20 8.46 5.59
C LEU A 288 -15.89 9.16 5.92
N LYS A 289 -15.90 10.45 6.17
CA LYS A 289 -14.71 11.24 6.52
C LYS A 289 -14.06 10.80 7.83
N LEU A 290 -14.79 10.13 8.72
CA LEU A 290 -14.19 9.49 9.92
C LEU A 290 -13.21 8.35 9.58
N PHE A 291 -13.29 7.82 8.36
CA PHE A 291 -12.44 6.75 7.85
C PHE A 291 -11.33 7.25 6.92
N GLN A 292 -10.83 8.46 7.15
CA GLN A 292 -9.81 9.04 6.29
C GLN A 292 -8.59 8.12 6.15
N LEU A 293 -8.58 7.37 5.04
CA LEU A 293 -7.52 6.41 4.70
C LEU A 293 -6.40 7.05 3.89
N SER A 294 -6.62 8.29 3.43
CA SER A 294 -5.68 9.09 2.66
C SER A 294 -5.99 10.58 2.85
N ALA A 295 -5.02 11.45 2.66
CA ALA A 295 -5.18 12.91 2.82
C ALA A 295 -5.85 13.58 1.59
N THR A 296 -6.83 12.91 0.99
CA THR A 296 -7.47 13.34 -0.26
C THR A 296 -8.56 14.40 -0.06
N THR A 297 -8.89 14.71 1.20
CA THR A 297 -9.79 15.82 1.54
C THR A 297 -9.10 17.19 1.61
N LEU A 298 -7.75 17.23 1.54
CA LEU A 298 -6.98 18.49 1.51
C LEU A 298 -7.34 19.31 0.28
N GLU A 299 -7.27 20.65 0.43
CA GLU A 299 -7.47 21.59 -0.66
C GLU A 299 -6.52 21.29 -1.84
N GLY A 300 -7.04 21.41 -3.06
CA GLY A 300 -6.31 21.11 -4.30
C GLY A 300 -6.52 19.69 -4.84
N ASN A 301 -7.03 18.75 -4.03
CA ASN A 301 -7.37 17.42 -4.56
C ASN A 301 -8.60 17.49 -5.48
N PRO A 302 -8.60 16.77 -6.61
CA PRO A 302 -9.78 16.58 -7.45
C PRO A 302 -10.80 15.66 -6.77
N THR A 303 -12.02 15.66 -7.26
CA THR A 303 -13.03 14.65 -6.91
C THR A 303 -12.68 13.29 -7.51
N ARG A 304 -13.36 12.22 -7.07
CA ARG A 304 -13.23 10.89 -7.70
C ARG A 304 -13.56 10.93 -9.20
N GLU A 305 -14.56 11.69 -9.60
CA GLU A 305 -14.89 11.91 -11.00
C GLU A 305 -13.73 12.58 -11.74
N GLY A 306 -13.12 13.62 -11.14
CA GLY A 306 -11.94 14.27 -11.70
C GLY A 306 -10.74 13.33 -11.85
N ILE A 307 -10.53 12.38 -10.91
CA ILE A 307 -9.48 11.34 -11.07
C ILE A 307 -9.79 10.42 -12.25
N LEU A 308 -11.06 10.01 -12.44
CA LEU A 308 -11.47 9.18 -13.58
C LEU A 308 -11.21 9.91 -14.90
N GLU A 309 -11.66 11.16 -15.02
CA GLU A 309 -11.45 12.01 -16.22
C GLU A 309 -9.96 12.20 -16.52
N MET A 310 -9.15 12.47 -15.49
CA MET A 310 -7.69 12.61 -15.65
C MET A 310 -7.06 11.30 -16.13
N TYR A 311 -7.48 10.16 -15.59
CA TYR A 311 -6.97 8.85 -15.99
C TYR A 311 -7.34 8.53 -17.44
N GLU A 312 -8.60 8.71 -17.86
CA GLU A 312 -9.05 8.52 -19.25
C GLU A 312 -8.29 9.44 -20.21
N SER A 313 -8.16 10.72 -19.87
CA SER A 313 -7.44 11.70 -20.69
C SER A 313 -5.97 11.34 -20.87
N LYS A 314 -5.29 10.89 -19.80
CA LYS A 314 -3.85 10.57 -19.82
C LYS A 314 -3.56 9.19 -20.43
N SER A 315 -4.43 8.22 -20.22
CA SER A 315 -4.25 6.85 -20.73
C SER A 315 -4.76 6.67 -22.17
N GLY A 316 -5.69 7.51 -22.59
CA GLY A 316 -6.44 7.34 -23.85
C GLY A 316 -7.43 6.16 -23.82
N LYS A 317 -7.68 5.58 -22.64
CA LYS A 317 -8.57 4.43 -22.44
C LYS A 317 -9.86 4.89 -21.78
N THR A 318 -11.01 4.42 -22.25
CA THR A 318 -12.31 4.64 -21.59
C THR A 318 -12.56 3.56 -20.55
N ILE A 319 -13.02 3.96 -19.38
CA ILE A 319 -13.33 3.05 -18.27
C ILE A 319 -14.74 2.49 -18.47
N PRO A 320 -14.92 1.19 -18.73
CA PRO A 320 -16.22 0.65 -19.17
C PRO A 320 -17.31 0.67 -18.08
N ASN A 321 -16.93 0.54 -16.82
CA ASN A 321 -17.86 0.51 -15.68
C ASN A 321 -17.21 1.09 -14.41
N PRO A 322 -17.05 2.42 -14.30
CA PRO A 322 -16.37 3.04 -13.17
C PRO A 322 -17.03 2.72 -11.82
N VAL A 323 -18.36 2.55 -11.80
CA VAL A 323 -19.09 2.19 -10.57
C VAL A 323 -18.66 0.83 -10.05
N PHE A 324 -18.51 -0.18 -10.92
CA PHE A 324 -18.07 -1.52 -10.52
C PHE A 324 -16.69 -1.46 -9.86
N TYR A 325 -15.74 -0.79 -10.50
CA TYR A 325 -14.36 -0.70 -10.02
C TYR A 325 -14.26 0.04 -8.69
N TYR A 326 -15.01 1.13 -8.53
CA TYR A 326 -15.07 1.86 -7.26
C TYR A 326 -15.69 1.04 -6.14
N VAL A 327 -16.84 0.39 -6.40
CA VAL A 327 -17.52 -0.49 -5.41
C VAL A 327 -16.61 -1.66 -5.02
N PHE A 328 -15.87 -2.26 -5.98
CA PHE A 328 -14.89 -3.28 -5.67
C PHE A 328 -13.77 -2.76 -4.76
N GLY A 329 -13.23 -1.57 -5.02
CA GLY A 329 -12.21 -0.93 -4.18
C GLY A 329 -12.70 -0.74 -2.73
N LEU A 330 -13.91 -0.22 -2.55
CA LEU A 330 -14.54 -0.07 -1.24
C LEU A 330 -14.76 -1.43 -0.54
N PHE A 331 -15.25 -2.42 -1.27
CA PHE A 331 -15.47 -3.77 -0.74
C PHE A 331 -14.16 -4.40 -0.27
N LYS A 332 -13.09 -4.30 -1.06
CA LYS A 332 -11.74 -4.76 -0.71
C LYS A 332 -11.26 -4.14 0.60
N ILE A 333 -11.36 -2.83 0.74
CA ILE A 333 -10.95 -2.10 1.95
C ILE A 333 -11.79 -2.54 3.15
N ALA A 334 -13.11 -2.67 3.00
CA ALA A 334 -13.99 -3.15 4.05
C ALA A 334 -13.63 -4.58 4.50
N VAL A 335 -13.27 -5.46 3.57
CA VAL A 335 -12.82 -6.82 3.90
C VAL A 335 -11.48 -6.82 4.63
N ILE A 336 -10.53 -5.95 4.25
CA ILE A 336 -9.26 -5.79 4.97
C ILE A 336 -9.54 -5.36 6.42
N ALA A 337 -10.39 -4.35 6.63
CA ALA A 337 -10.78 -3.91 7.96
C ALA A 337 -11.44 -5.04 8.77
N GLN A 338 -12.33 -5.82 8.14
CA GLN A 338 -12.97 -6.98 8.76
C GLN A 338 -11.96 -8.07 9.16
N GLN A 339 -10.95 -8.34 8.34
CA GLN A 339 -9.89 -9.29 8.67
C GLN A 339 -9.04 -8.84 9.87
N ILE A 340 -8.74 -7.54 9.95
CA ILE A 340 -8.02 -6.94 11.08
C ILE A 340 -8.84 -7.08 12.35
N TYR A 341 -10.13 -6.72 12.32
CA TYR A 341 -11.06 -6.87 13.44
C TYR A 341 -11.22 -8.33 13.89
N PHE A 342 -11.34 -9.26 12.94
CA PHE A 342 -11.41 -10.69 13.22
C PHE A 342 -10.19 -11.18 14.01
N ARG A 343 -8.97 -10.79 13.58
CA ARG A 343 -7.73 -11.14 14.29
C ARG A 343 -7.74 -10.65 15.75
N TYR A 344 -8.20 -9.42 15.96
CA TYR A 344 -8.34 -8.87 17.31
C TYR A 344 -9.37 -9.65 18.13
N LYS A 345 -10.54 -9.90 17.58
CA LYS A 345 -11.62 -10.64 18.26
C LYS A 345 -11.23 -12.07 18.62
N LYS A 346 -10.34 -12.69 17.82
CA LYS A 346 -9.78 -14.04 18.07
C LYS A 346 -8.56 -14.03 19.02
N GLY A 347 -8.09 -12.85 19.45
CA GLY A 347 -6.94 -12.74 20.34
C GLY A 347 -5.57 -12.93 19.65
N PHE A 348 -5.53 -12.94 18.31
CA PHE A 348 -4.27 -13.03 17.56
C PHE A 348 -3.45 -11.74 17.59
N THR A 349 -4.06 -10.64 18.01
CA THR A 349 -3.39 -9.39 18.32
C THR A 349 -4.00 -8.77 19.58
N LYS A 350 -3.16 -8.17 20.42
CA LYS A 350 -3.57 -7.46 21.65
C LYS A 350 -3.73 -5.96 21.41
N ASP A 351 -3.47 -5.47 20.21
CA ASP A 351 -3.55 -4.07 19.90
C ASP A 351 -5.02 -3.61 19.94
N ARG A 352 -5.34 -2.82 20.97
CA ARG A 352 -6.71 -2.33 21.22
C ARG A 352 -7.25 -1.46 20.07
N ARG A 353 -6.38 -0.93 19.22
CA ARG A 353 -6.79 -0.18 18.03
C ARG A 353 -7.62 -1.02 17.07
N PHE A 354 -7.43 -2.33 17.07
CA PHE A 354 -8.13 -3.27 16.19
C PHE A 354 -9.48 -3.79 16.77
N GLY A 355 -9.85 -3.40 17.95
CA GLY A 355 -11.03 -3.91 18.67
C GLY A 355 -12.24 -2.98 18.73
N LEU A 356 -12.17 -1.82 18.08
CA LEU A 356 -13.21 -0.78 18.17
C LEU A 356 -14.22 -0.80 17.03
#